data_0edb12e67bcbb89f5784e7efb83157e5
#
_entry.id   0edb12e67bcbb89f5784e7efb83157e5
#
_cell.length_a   1.000
_cell.length_b   1.000
_cell.length_c   1.000
_cell.angle_alpha   90.00
_cell.angle_beta   90.00
_cell.angle_gamma   90.00
#
_symmetry.space_group_name_H-M   'P 1'
#
loop_
_entity.id
_entity.type
_entity.pdbx_description
1 polymer ?
#
loop_
_entity_poly.entity_id
_entity_poly.type
_entity_poly.pdbx_seq_one_letter_code
_entity_poly.pdbx_strand_id
1 'polypeptide(L)'
;MKRRTGGLRAVKGRGKRVENKEKTKRAILRAALELFAGKGFYRTTTKTISRKAGIAEGTLFNYFETKEDLALYFFEESLSEIIQWYEHDRRMKRAALPEKLFGIIEHLLDSLAPYEEFIGAVYLRSLAPASKLSPFSLQSQERHLRYLRFIRDILAEAEEEGEIPRLGDLGAHAFAAFQVGVITYWLQDSSRGKEQTLALLDRCLKLSTHFLKKGGWDW
;
A
#
# COMPACT_ATOMS: atom_id res chain seq x y z
N MET A 1 -4.42 -52.23 -18.11
CA MET A 1 -4.59 -51.33 -16.92
C MET A 1 -3.57 -50.18 -17.03
N LYS A 2 -3.91 -49.08 -17.73
CA LYS A 2 -3.04 -47.92 -17.92
C LYS A 2 -3.54 -46.78 -17.01
N ARG A 3 -2.79 -46.47 -15.96
CA ARG A 3 -3.13 -45.45 -14.96
C ARG A 3 -2.74 -44.04 -15.45
N ARG A 4 -3.68 -43.15 -15.25
CA ARG A 4 -3.68 -41.68 -15.43
C ARG A 4 -2.44 -40.98 -14.83
N THR A 5 -1.57 -40.47 -15.68
CA THR A 5 -0.47 -39.53 -15.29
C THR A 5 -0.69 -38.11 -15.82
N GLY A 6 -1.91 -37.78 -16.28
CA GLY A 6 -2.19 -36.49 -16.91
C GLY A 6 -2.41 -35.29 -15.97
N GLY A 7 -2.82 -35.52 -14.71
CA GLY A 7 -3.23 -34.44 -13.80
C GLY A 7 -2.09 -33.58 -13.23
N LEU A 8 -0.96 -34.18 -12.90
CA LEU A 8 0.17 -33.51 -12.25
C LEU A 8 0.96 -32.55 -13.19
N ARG A 9 1.01 -32.85 -14.49
CA ARG A 9 1.66 -31.98 -15.48
C ARG A 9 0.87 -30.70 -15.75
N ALA A 10 -0.46 -30.75 -15.75
CA ALA A 10 -1.32 -29.57 -15.98
C ALA A 10 -1.27 -28.59 -14.81
N VAL A 11 -1.22 -29.06 -13.57
CA VAL A 11 -1.13 -28.22 -12.35
C VAL A 11 0.24 -27.51 -12.27
N LYS A 12 1.35 -28.20 -12.56
CA LYS A 12 2.71 -27.60 -12.61
C LYS A 12 2.83 -26.54 -13.71
N GLY A 13 2.22 -26.74 -14.87
CA GLY A 13 2.25 -25.77 -15.97
C GLY A 13 1.45 -24.50 -15.66
N ARG A 14 0.34 -24.62 -14.94
CA ARG A 14 -0.50 -23.48 -14.52
C ARG A 14 0.20 -22.62 -13.48
N GLY A 15 0.86 -23.20 -12.49
CA GLY A 15 1.64 -22.49 -11.48
C GLY A 15 2.81 -21.69 -12.08
N LYS A 16 3.58 -22.31 -12.97
CA LYS A 16 4.72 -21.66 -13.67
C LYS A 16 4.26 -20.49 -14.57
N ARG A 17 3.06 -20.60 -15.17
CA ARG A 17 2.49 -19.53 -16.00
C ARG A 17 2.05 -18.34 -15.17
N VAL A 18 1.45 -18.56 -14.00
CA VAL A 18 1.07 -17.52 -13.04
C VAL A 18 2.32 -16.83 -12.51
N GLU A 19 3.33 -17.58 -12.09
CA GLU A 19 4.61 -17.05 -11.60
C GLU A 19 5.31 -16.18 -12.66
N ASN A 20 5.36 -16.63 -13.91
CA ASN A 20 5.95 -15.85 -14.99
C ASN A 20 5.16 -14.56 -15.27
N LYS A 21 3.82 -14.62 -15.14
CA LYS A 21 2.98 -13.44 -15.30
C LYS A 21 3.29 -12.38 -14.23
N GLU A 22 3.41 -12.79 -12.98
CA GLU A 22 3.75 -11.87 -11.88
C GLU A 22 5.20 -11.34 -12.00
N LYS A 23 6.16 -12.16 -12.40
CA LYS A 23 7.52 -11.71 -12.70
C LYS A 23 7.55 -10.62 -13.78
N THR A 24 6.75 -10.79 -14.84
CA THR A 24 6.65 -9.79 -15.91
C THR A 24 6.00 -8.50 -15.42
N LYS A 25 4.91 -8.57 -14.64
CA LYS A 25 4.29 -7.39 -14.04
C LYS A 25 5.27 -6.60 -13.18
N ARG A 26 6.02 -7.28 -12.30
CA ARG A 26 7.04 -6.65 -11.45
C ARG A 26 8.18 -6.03 -12.26
N ALA A 27 8.60 -6.66 -13.35
CA ALA A 27 9.61 -6.08 -14.23
C ALA A 27 9.11 -4.80 -14.92
N ILE A 28 7.86 -4.79 -15.38
CA ILE A 28 7.21 -3.60 -15.97
C ILE A 28 7.10 -2.50 -14.91
N LEU A 29 6.62 -2.82 -13.70
CA LEU A 29 6.49 -1.87 -12.61
C LEU A 29 7.84 -1.24 -12.26
N ARG A 30 8.89 -2.06 -12.08
CA ARG A 30 10.24 -1.56 -11.78
C ARG A 30 10.73 -0.58 -12.85
N ALA A 31 10.58 -0.94 -14.12
CA ALA A 31 10.95 -0.07 -15.23
C ALA A 31 10.16 1.25 -15.23
N ALA A 32 8.88 1.19 -14.89
CA ALA A 32 8.01 2.36 -14.78
C ALA A 32 8.45 3.28 -13.63
N LEU A 33 8.68 2.73 -12.43
CA LEU A 33 9.08 3.47 -11.25
C LEU A 33 10.43 4.18 -11.44
N GLU A 34 11.42 3.50 -12.03
CA GLU A 34 12.70 4.12 -12.36
C GLU A 34 12.56 5.28 -13.37
N LEU A 35 11.63 5.18 -14.32
CA LEU A 35 11.34 6.25 -15.25
C LEU A 35 10.55 7.39 -14.59
N PHE A 36 9.63 7.08 -13.69
CA PHE A 36 8.88 8.08 -12.93
C PHE A 36 9.81 8.89 -12.02
N ALA A 37 10.72 8.23 -11.31
CA ALA A 37 11.71 8.90 -10.47
C ALA A 37 12.69 9.77 -11.28
N GLY A 38 13.12 9.31 -12.48
CA GLY A 38 14.12 10.03 -13.26
C GLY A 38 13.59 11.08 -14.23
N LYS A 39 12.35 10.89 -14.76
CA LYS A 39 11.76 11.76 -15.80
C LYS A 39 10.44 12.39 -15.40
N GLY A 40 9.88 11.98 -14.27
CA GLY A 40 8.55 12.34 -13.82
C GLY A 40 7.44 11.51 -14.49
N PHE A 41 6.32 11.40 -13.79
CA PHE A 41 5.17 10.59 -14.18
C PHE A 41 4.56 11.05 -15.53
N TYR A 42 4.39 12.36 -15.71
CA TYR A 42 3.73 12.92 -16.89
C TYR A 42 4.53 12.74 -18.17
N ARG A 43 5.87 12.84 -18.09
CA ARG A 43 6.78 12.71 -19.24
C ARG A 43 7.10 11.25 -19.61
N THR A 44 6.70 10.30 -18.77
CA THR A 44 6.91 8.88 -19.02
C THR A 44 5.75 8.31 -19.84
N THR A 45 6.07 7.62 -20.94
CA THR A 45 5.09 6.98 -21.83
C THR A 45 5.14 5.46 -21.71
N THR A 46 4.05 4.77 -22.07
CA THR A 46 4.01 3.29 -22.15
C THR A 46 5.10 2.73 -23.07
N LYS A 47 5.40 3.42 -24.18
CA LYS A 47 6.48 3.07 -25.10
C LYS A 47 7.88 3.12 -24.43
N THR A 48 8.12 4.12 -23.58
CA THR A 48 9.40 4.19 -22.86
C THR A 48 9.49 3.13 -21.77
N ILE A 49 8.38 2.82 -21.10
CA ILE A 49 8.32 1.76 -20.09
C ILE A 49 8.57 0.39 -20.73
N SER A 50 7.84 0.05 -21.81
CA SER A 50 8.00 -1.25 -22.47
C SER A 50 9.43 -1.47 -22.98
N ARG A 51 10.05 -0.45 -23.60
CA ARG A 51 11.44 -0.51 -24.04
C ARG A 51 12.41 -0.75 -22.87
N LYS A 52 12.21 -0.06 -21.73
CA LYS A 52 13.05 -0.24 -20.55
C LYS A 52 12.85 -1.61 -19.90
N ALA A 53 11.61 -2.13 -19.92
CA ALA A 53 11.30 -3.47 -19.42
C ALA A 53 11.74 -4.61 -20.37
N GLY A 54 12.26 -4.29 -21.56
CA GLY A 54 12.71 -5.29 -22.55
C GLY A 54 11.55 -6.07 -23.20
N ILE A 55 10.35 -5.46 -23.33
CA ILE A 55 9.17 -6.09 -23.91
C ILE A 55 8.57 -5.22 -25.04
N ALA A 56 7.77 -5.84 -25.92
CA ALA A 56 6.98 -5.09 -26.90
C ALA A 56 5.88 -4.25 -26.21
N GLU A 57 5.55 -3.10 -26.77
CA GLU A 57 4.50 -2.23 -26.21
C GLU A 57 3.13 -2.94 -26.15
N GLY A 58 2.78 -3.72 -27.16
CA GLY A 58 1.57 -4.56 -27.13
C GLY A 58 1.57 -5.59 -26.00
N THR A 59 2.76 -6.07 -25.60
CA THR A 59 2.88 -6.96 -24.44
C THR A 59 2.60 -6.21 -23.14
N LEU A 60 3.02 -4.94 -23.01
CA LEU A 60 2.72 -4.12 -21.83
C LEU A 60 1.21 -3.97 -21.68
N PHE A 61 0.48 -3.67 -22.75
CA PHE A 61 -0.98 -3.51 -22.72
C PHE A 61 -1.74 -4.79 -22.33
N ASN A 62 -1.15 -5.98 -22.52
CA ASN A 62 -1.71 -7.24 -22.01
C ASN A 62 -1.66 -7.34 -20.46
N TYR A 63 -0.88 -6.50 -19.79
CA TYR A 63 -0.73 -6.47 -18.33
C TYR A 63 -1.35 -5.22 -17.71
N PHE A 64 -1.21 -4.06 -18.34
CA PHE A 64 -1.62 -2.75 -17.84
C PHE A 64 -2.17 -1.93 -18.99
N GLU A 65 -3.46 -1.63 -18.96
CA GLU A 65 -4.13 -0.84 -20.01
C GLU A 65 -3.72 0.63 -19.93
N THR A 66 -3.45 1.13 -18.73
CA THR A 66 -3.15 2.53 -18.45
C THR A 66 -1.98 2.68 -17.48
N LYS A 67 -1.44 3.89 -17.34
CA LYS A 67 -0.46 4.22 -16.27
C LYS A 67 -1.09 4.18 -14.88
N GLU A 68 -2.38 4.42 -14.79
CA GLU A 68 -3.15 4.29 -13.56
C GLU A 68 -3.20 2.83 -13.06
N ASP A 69 -3.28 1.86 -13.97
CA ASP A 69 -3.24 0.43 -13.59
C ASP A 69 -1.86 0.04 -13.04
N LEU A 70 -0.77 0.67 -13.52
CA LEU A 70 0.56 0.53 -12.92
C LEU A 70 0.60 1.11 -11.51
N ALA A 71 -0.06 2.25 -11.27
CA ALA A 71 -0.14 2.84 -9.94
C ALA A 71 -0.95 1.96 -8.97
N LEU A 72 -2.07 1.40 -9.42
CA LEU A 72 -2.84 0.45 -8.61
C LEU A 72 -2.00 -0.78 -8.22
N TYR A 73 -1.24 -1.33 -9.17
CA TYR A 73 -0.37 -2.45 -8.91
C TYR A 73 0.79 -2.09 -7.96
N PHE A 74 1.35 -0.89 -8.09
CA PHE A 74 2.35 -0.38 -7.14
C PHE A 74 1.81 -0.34 -5.71
N PHE A 75 0.62 0.22 -5.49
CA PHE A 75 0.02 0.26 -4.16
C PHE A 75 -0.34 -1.13 -3.62
N GLU A 76 -0.70 -2.09 -4.48
CA GLU A 76 -0.93 -3.47 -4.06
C GLU A 76 0.37 -4.15 -3.61
N GLU A 77 1.46 -3.98 -4.34
CA GLU A 77 2.78 -4.50 -3.94
C GLU A 77 3.25 -3.83 -2.65
N SER A 78 3.13 -2.49 -2.52
CA SER A 78 3.50 -1.76 -1.30
C SER A 78 2.71 -2.24 -0.08
N LEU A 79 1.40 -2.44 -0.21
CA LEU A 79 0.59 -3.01 0.88
C LEU A 79 1.05 -4.42 1.25
N SER A 80 1.36 -5.24 0.26
CA SER A 80 1.84 -6.61 0.50
C SER A 80 3.18 -6.61 1.23
N GLU A 81 4.09 -5.71 0.87
CA GLU A 81 5.40 -5.54 1.51
C GLU A 81 5.25 -5.09 2.97
N ILE A 82 4.36 -4.11 3.25
CA ILE A 82 4.11 -3.62 4.61
C ILE A 82 3.55 -4.73 5.50
N ILE A 83 2.55 -5.47 5.01
CA ILE A 83 1.96 -6.59 5.77
C ILE A 83 3.03 -7.65 6.06
N GLN A 84 3.83 -8.04 5.05
CA GLN A 84 4.91 -9.01 5.23
C GLN A 84 5.96 -8.51 6.22
N TRP A 85 6.38 -7.26 6.10
CA TRP A 85 7.32 -6.67 7.04
C TRP A 85 6.79 -6.73 8.48
N TYR A 86 5.56 -6.27 8.71
CA TYR A 86 4.93 -6.28 10.03
C TYR A 86 4.81 -7.69 10.61
N GLU A 87 4.40 -8.65 9.78
CA GLU A 87 4.24 -10.04 10.23
C GLU A 87 5.55 -10.72 10.61
N HIS A 88 6.68 -10.32 10.01
CA HIS A 88 8.00 -10.89 10.30
C HIS A 88 8.75 -10.13 11.39
N ASP A 89 8.37 -8.90 11.70
CA ASP A 89 9.01 -8.11 12.77
C ASP A 89 8.42 -8.46 14.14
N ARG A 90 9.12 -9.34 14.87
CA ARG A 90 8.72 -9.75 16.22
C ARG A 90 8.72 -8.60 17.23
N ARG A 91 9.50 -7.55 16.99
CA ARG A 91 9.55 -6.36 17.85
C ARG A 91 8.27 -5.54 17.66
N MET A 92 7.88 -5.30 16.42
CA MET A 92 6.64 -4.59 16.10
C MET A 92 5.42 -5.31 16.67
N LYS A 93 5.34 -6.62 16.55
CA LYS A 93 4.22 -7.40 17.14
C LYS A 93 4.07 -7.26 18.66
N ARG A 94 5.14 -6.98 19.37
CA ARG A 94 5.16 -6.81 20.84
C ARG A 94 5.12 -5.35 21.29
N ALA A 95 5.19 -4.42 20.38
CA ALA A 95 5.18 -3.00 20.68
C ALA A 95 3.79 -2.55 21.13
N ALA A 96 3.70 -1.44 21.87
CA ALA A 96 2.43 -0.80 22.18
C ALA A 96 1.74 -0.28 20.91
N LEU A 97 0.42 -0.16 20.93
CA LEU A 97 -0.36 0.24 19.76
C LEU A 97 0.17 1.50 19.04
N PRO A 98 0.51 2.61 19.72
CA PRO A 98 1.04 3.78 19.03
C PRO A 98 2.32 3.49 18.24
N GLU A 99 3.19 2.64 18.78
CA GLU A 99 4.44 2.26 18.12
C GLU A 99 4.21 1.35 16.91
N LYS A 100 3.25 0.41 17.01
CA LYS A 100 2.81 -0.44 15.89
C LYS A 100 2.31 0.44 14.73
N LEU A 101 1.39 1.35 15.01
CA LEU A 101 0.78 2.23 14.01
C LEU A 101 1.79 3.24 13.43
N PHE A 102 2.70 3.77 14.27
CA PHE A 102 3.79 4.63 13.82
C PHE A 102 4.69 3.90 12.83
N GLY A 103 5.20 2.72 13.22
CA GLY A 103 6.10 1.94 12.38
C GLY A 103 5.48 1.53 11.03
N ILE A 104 4.17 1.23 10.99
CA ILE A 104 3.45 0.92 9.75
C ILE A 104 3.45 2.13 8.80
N ILE A 105 3.13 3.32 9.32
CA ILE A 105 3.10 4.55 8.49
C ILE A 105 4.51 4.96 8.11
N GLU A 106 5.49 4.93 9.03
CA GLU A 106 6.89 5.24 8.74
C GLU A 106 7.43 4.34 7.63
N HIS A 107 7.24 3.02 7.75
CA HIS A 107 7.67 2.07 6.73
C HIS A 107 7.00 2.32 5.37
N LEU A 108 5.71 2.68 5.38
CA LEU A 108 5.02 3.12 4.17
C LEU A 108 5.68 4.35 3.55
N LEU A 109 5.87 5.41 4.33
CA LEU A 109 6.45 6.67 3.84
C LEU A 109 7.86 6.47 3.29
N ASP A 110 8.69 5.65 3.95
CA ASP A 110 10.03 5.28 3.47
C ASP A 110 9.98 4.56 2.12
N SER A 111 9.01 3.66 1.93
CA SER A 111 8.81 2.95 0.66
C SER A 111 8.33 3.88 -0.47
N LEU A 112 7.60 4.95 -0.12
CA LEU A 112 7.08 5.94 -1.06
C LEU A 112 8.10 7.05 -1.40
N ALA A 113 9.03 7.36 -0.49
CA ALA A 113 9.95 8.49 -0.58
C ALA A 113 10.76 8.57 -1.91
N PRO A 114 11.27 7.46 -2.48
CA PRO A 114 11.96 7.52 -3.78
C PRO A 114 11.06 7.94 -4.95
N TYR A 115 9.74 7.94 -4.76
CA TYR A 115 8.72 8.14 -5.79
C TYR A 115 7.79 9.32 -5.49
N GLU A 116 8.22 10.28 -4.67
CA GLU A 116 7.39 11.39 -4.15
C GLU A 116 6.65 12.15 -5.26
N GLU A 117 7.33 12.53 -6.36
CA GLU A 117 6.68 13.22 -7.50
C GLU A 117 5.57 12.35 -8.14
N PHE A 118 5.84 11.05 -8.29
CA PHE A 118 4.86 10.10 -8.81
C PHE A 118 3.67 9.96 -7.87
N ILE A 119 3.92 9.83 -6.56
CA ILE A 119 2.87 9.70 -5.54
C ILE A 119 2.01 10.97 -5.53
N GLY A 120 2.60 12.16 -5.57
CA GLY A 120 1.86 13.42 -5.63
C GLY A 120 0.96 13.51 -6.86
N ALA A 121 1.46 13.12 -8.05
CA ALA A 121 0.69 13.11 -9.27
C ALA A 121 -0.50 12.13 -9.25
N VAL A 122 -0.31 10.95 -8.65
CA VAL A 122 -1.33 9.91 -8.52
C VAL A 122 -2.33 10.26 -7.42
N TYR A 123 -1.86 10.80 -6.30
CA TYR A 123 -2.68 11.19 -5.16
C TYR A 123 -3.74 12.21 -5.55
N LEU A 124 -3.37 13.28 -6.24
CA LEU A 124 -4.31 14.28 -6.74
C LEU A 124 -5.41 13.66 -7.63
N ARG A 125 -5.06 12.67 -8.44
CA ARG A 125 -6.03 11.94 -9.27
C ARG A 125 -6.94 11.02 -8.46
N SER A 126 -6.45 10.45 -7.38
CA SER A 126 -7.25 9.56 -6.50
C SER A 126 -8.38 10.29 -5.79
N LEU A 127 -8.28 11.60 -5.64
CA LEU A 127 -9.33 12.43 -5.04
C LEU A 127 -10.53 12.63 -5.99
N ALA A 128 -10.38 12.38 -7.29
CA ALA A 128 -11.50 12.46 -8.23
C ALA A 128 -12.41 11.22 -8.09
N PRO A 129 -13.73 11.38 -7.83
CA PRO A 129 -14.64 10.25 -7.58
C PRO A 129 -14.69 9.23 -8.74
N ALA A 130 -14.53 9.68 -9.98
CA ALA A 130 -14.54 8.82 -11.18
C ALA A 130 -13.19 8.15 -11.47
N SER A 131 -12.16 8.40 -10.66
CA SER A 131 -10.82 7.82 -10.86
C SER A 131 -10.78 6.34 -10.47
N LYS A 132 -10.14 5.51 -11.28
CA LYS A 132 -9.80 4.12 -10.92
C LYS A 132 -8.95 4.05 -9.64
N LEU A 133 -8.20 5.12 -9.33
CA LEU A 133 -7.33 5.24 -8.16
C LEU A 133 -8.08 5.60 -6.88
N SER A 134 -9.33 6.05 -7.00
CA SER A 134 -10.15 6.36 -5.82
C SER A 134 -10.30 5.13 -4.92
N PRO A 135 -10.19 5.26 -3.59
CA PRO A 135 -10.44 4.16 -2.65
C PRO A 135 -11.82 3.53 -2.83
N PHE A 136 -12.78 4.28 -3.36
CA PHE A 136 -14.16 3.85 -3.60
C PHE A 136 -14.36 3.21 -4.99
N SER A 137 -13.34 3.16 -5.85
CA SER A 137 -13.44 2.49 -7.15
C SER A 137 -13.47 0.97 -6.99
N LEU A 138 -14.17 0.28 -7.89
CA LEU A 138 -14.21 -1.19 -7.90
C LEU A 138 -12.81 -1.81 -7.99
N GLN A 139 -11.91 -1.16 -8.74
CA GLN A 139 -10.52 -1.60 -8.92
C GLN A 139 -9.68 -1.48 -7.64
N SER A 140 -10.02 -0.54 -6.77
CA SER A 140 -9.30 -0.31 -5.49
C SER A 140 -9.94 -1.03 -4.31
N GLN A 141 -11.19 -1.48 -4.44
CA GLN A 141 -12.00 -1.97 -3.32
C GLN A 141 -11.37 -3.17 -2.59
N GLU A 142 -10.88 -4.16 -3.33
CA GLU A 142 -10.28 -5.36 -2.71
C GLU A 142 -9.04 -5.00 -1.89
N ARG A 143 -8.15 -4.15 -2.43
CA ARG A 143 -6.97 -3.64 -1.72
C ARG A 143 -7.37 -2.84 -0.50
N HIS A 144 -8.37 -1.96 -0.63
CA HIS A 144 -8.84 -1.15 0.49
C HIS A 144 -9.40 -2.03 1.61
N LEU A 145 -10.23 -3.02 1.31
CA LEU A 145 -10.75 -3.97 2.29
C LEU A 145 -9.65 -4.83 2.92
N ARG A 146 -8.61 -5.20 2.17
CA ARG A 146 -7.45 -5.93 2.69
C ARG A 146 -6.67 -5.07 3.68
N TYR A 147 -6.47 -3.78 3.36
CA TYR A 147 -5.84 -2.83 4.27
C TYR A 147 -6.66 -2.62 5.54
N LEU A 148 -7.96 -2.40 5.43
CA LEU A 148 -8.84 -2.24 6.58
C LEU A 148 -8.83 -3.46 7.50
N ARG A 149 -8.84 -4.67 6.95
CA ARG A 149 -8.72 -5.91 7.73
C ARG A 149 -7.38 -5.97 8.47
N PHE A 150 -6.28 -5.68 7.80
CA PHE A 150 -4.96 -5.66 8.42
C PHE A 150 -4.89 -4.68 9.61
N ILE A 151 -5.40 -3.47 9.45
CA ILE A 151 -5.45 -2.50 10.57
C ILE A 151 -6.45 -2.95 11.65
N ARG A 152 -7.60 -3.51 11.26
CA ARG A 152 -8.60 -4.02 12.20
C ARG A 152 -8.05 -5.12 13.09
N ASP A 153 -7.24 -6.02 12.55
CA ASP A 153 -6.63 -7.10 13.32
C ASP A 153 -5.65 -6.54 14.38
N ILE A 154 -4.85 -5.54 14.03
CA ILE A 154 -3.93 -4.85 14.98
C ILE A 154 -4.70 -4.13 16.08
N LEU A 155 -5.79 -3.44 15.74
CA LEU A 155 -6.64 -2.76 16.72
C LEU A 155 -7.36 -3.76 17.63
N ALA A 156 -7.80 -4.90 17.10
CA ALA A 156 -8.46 -5.95 17.87
C ALA A 156 -7.54 -6.55 18.94
N GLU A 157 -6.26 -6.78 18.61
CA GLU A 157 -5.25 -7.19 19.60
C GLU A 157 -5.17 -6.17 20.75
N ALA A 158 -5.07 -4.89 20.45
CA ALA A 158 -4.99 -3.82 21.44
C ALA A 158 -6.30 -3.66 22.27
N GLU A 159 -7.47 -3.92 21.65
CA GLU A 159 -8.76 -3.98 22.34
C GLU A 159 -8.82 -5.16 23.33
N GLU A 160 -8.30 -6.34 22.95
CA GLU A 160 -8.24 -7.53 23.80
C GLU A 160 -7.25 -7.37 24.95
N GLU A 161 -6.13 -6.70 24.72
CA GLU A 161 -5.13 -6.37 25.75
C GLU A 161 -5.57 -5.20 26.66
N GLY A 162 -6.70 -4.55 26.36
CA GLY A 162 -7.21 -3.41 27.14
C GLY A 162 -6.41 -2.12 26.95
N GLU A 163 -5.62 -2.02 25.87
CA GLU A 163 -4.90 -0.78 25.54
C GLU A 163 -5.85 0.33 25.08
N ILE A 164 -6.93 -0.03 24.39
CA ILE A 164 -7.94 0.89 23.88
C ILE A 164 -9.35 0.29 24.08
N PRO A 165 -10.42 1.11 24.10
CA PRO A 165 -11.79 0.62 24.10
C PRO A 165 -12.12 -0.05 22.76
N ARG A 166 -13.21 -0.82 22.72
CA ARG A 166 -13.68 -1.46 21.49
C ARG A 166 -14.15 -0.43 20.48
N LEU A 167 -13.41 -0.28 19.38
CA LEU A 167 -13.71 0.65 18.30
C LEU A 167 -14.43 -0.03 17.12
N GLY A 168 -14.30 -1.35 17.02
CA GLY A 168 -14.84 -2.11 15.90
C GLY A 168 -14.25 -1.65 14.56
N ASP A 169 -15.05 -1.76 13.48
CA ASP A 169 -14.61 -1.35 12.15
C ASP A 169 -14.36 0.15 12.02
N LEU A 170 -15.01 0.96 12.88
CA LEU A 170 -14.83 2.42 12.88
C LEU A 170 -13.36 2.80 13.13
N GLY A 171 -12.67 2.08 14.02
CA GLY A 171 -11.25 2.31 14.31
C GLY A 171 -10.37 2.18 13.08
N ALA A 172 -10.56 1.12 12.29
CA ALA A 172 -9.79 0.89 11.06
C ALA A 172 -10.07 1.97 10.00
N HIS A 173 -11.32 2.39 9.84
CA HIS A 173 -11.68 3.46 8.91
C HIS A 173 -11.12 4.82 9.34
N ALA A 174 -11.18 5.13 10.65
CA ALA A 174 -10.62 6.36 11.20
C ALA A 174 -9.10 6.41 11.00
N PHE A 175 -8.40 5.29 11.24
CA PHE A 175 -6.97 5.21 11.00
C PHE A 175 -6.62 5.33 9.50
N ALA A 176 -7.40 4.72 8.62
CA ALA A 176 -7.20 4.87 7.17
C ALA A 176 -7.36 6.34 6.71
N ALA A 177 -8.38 7.05 7.24
CA ALA A 177 -8.57 8.47 6.98
C ALA A 177 -7.42 9.33 7.54
N PHE A 178 -6.95 9.03 8.75
CA PHE A 178 -5.78 9.66 9.35
C PHE A 178 -4.52 9.47 8.50
N GLN A 179 -4.26 8.26 8.02
CA GLN A 179 -3.12 7.97 7.14
C GLN A 179 -3.16 8.79 5.86
N VAL A 180 -4.34 8.97 5.25
CA VAL A 180 -4.51 9.86 4.08
C VAL A 180 -4.09 11.29 4.42
N GLY A 181 -4.46 11.80 5.60
CA GLY A 181 -4.02 13.10 6.10
C GLY A 181 -2.50 13.19 6.28
N VAL A 182 -1.88 12.14 6.84
CA VAL A 182 -0.42 12.07 7.02
C VAL A 182 0.30 12.08 5.67
N ILE A 183 -0.14 11.30 4.68
CA ILE A 183 0.45 11.29 3.33
C ILE A 183 0.29 12.66 2.67
N THR A 184 -0.85 13.33 2.85
CA THR A 184 -1.08 14.68 2.34
C THR A 184 -0.08 15.68 2.92
N TYR A 185 0.14 15.63 4.23
CA TYR A 185 1.09 16.49 4.92
C TYR A 185 2.53 16.16 4.48
N TRP A 186 2.88 14.89 4.39
CA TRP A 186 4.19 14.40 3.93
C TRP A 186 4.56 14.92 2.54
N LEU A 187 3.62 14.94 1.60
CA LEU A 187 3.83 15.48 0.25
C LEU A 187 4.15 16.99 0.24
N GLN A 188 3.74 17.72 1.29
CA GLN A 188 3.97 19.16 1.42
C GLN A 188 5.13 19.49 2.38
N ASP A 189 5.60 18.52 3.16
CA ASP A 189 6.66 18.72 4.12
C ASP A 189 8.02 18.87 3.40
N SER A 190 8.61 20.06 3.53
CA SER A 190 9.93 20.40 2.97
C SER A 190 11.07 20.27 4.00
N SER A 191 10.79 19.80 5.21
CA SER A 191 11.81 19.60 6.23
C SER A 191 12.76 18.46 5.85
N ARG A 192 13.98 18.53 6.39
CA ARG A 192 14.99 17.49 6.12
C ARG A 192 14.52 16.14 6.63
N GLY A 193 14.51 15.13 5.76
CA GLY A 193 14.06 13.78 6.13
C GLY A 193 12.59 13.71 6.54
N LYS A 194 11.77 14.73 6.17
CA LYS A 194 10.34 14.77 6.53
C LYS A 194 10.09 14.70 8.04
N GLU A 195 11.01 15.28 8.83
CA GLU A 195 10.98 15.19 10.30
C GLU A 195 9.72 15.83 10.91
N GLN A 196 9.13 16.87 10.27
CA GLN A 196 7.87 17.44 10.74
C GLN A 196 6.71 16.48 10.59
N THR A 197 6.67 15.69 9.52
CA THR A 197 5.65 14.63 9.32
C THR A 197 5.78 13.55 10.38
N LEU A 198 6.99 13.07 10.64
CA LEU A 198 7.23 12.04 11.67
C LEU A 198 6.88 12.55 13.08
N ALA A 199 7.23 13.80 13.38
CA ALA A 199 6.87 14.43 14.65
C ALA A 199 5.36 14.61 14.82
N LEU A 200 4.65 15.01 13.74
CA LEU A 200 3.19 15.10 13.73
C LEU A 200 2.55 13.74 13.96
N LEU A 201 3.01 12.71 13.23
CA LEU A 201 2.54 11.34 13.33
C LEU A 201 2.67 10.83 14.77
N ASP A 202 3.85 10.93 15.37
CA ASP A 202 4.12 10.49 16.75
C ASP A 202 3.21 11.17 17.76
N ARG A 203 3.07 12.50 17.67
CA ARG A 203 2.21 13.27 18.58
C ARG A 203 0.74 12.89 18.44
N CYS A 204 0.23 12.78 17.21
CA CYS A 204 -1.17 12.43 16.96
C CYS A 204 -1.50 11.03 17.49
N LEU A 205 -0.63 10.04 17.25
CA LEU A 205 -0.86 8.67 17.72
C LEU A 205 -0.83 8.57 19.25
N LYS A 206 0.15 9.22 19.91
CA LYS A 206 0.23 9.26 21.38
C LYS A 206 -0.98 9.97 21.98
N LEU A 207 -1.39 11.09 21.41
CA LEU A 207 -2.54 11.85 21.88
C LEU A 207 -3.84 11.05 21.73
N SER A 208 -4.08 10.48 20.55
CA SER A 208 -5.28 9.68 20.28
C SER A 208 -5.37 8.49 21.23
N THR A 209 -4.29 7.74 21.41
CA THR A 209 -4.27 6.58 22.33
C THR A 209 -4.49 7.01 23.78
N HIS A 210 -3.91 8.15 24.19
CA HIS A 210 -4.12 8.68 25.54
C HIS A 210 -5.59 9.04 25.78
N PHE A 211 -6.25 9.71 24.83
CA PHE A 211 -7.68 10.03 24.92
C PHE A 211 -8.53 8.77 24.97
N LEU A 212 -8.27 7.79 24.11
CA LEU A 212 -9.00 6.54 24.10
C LEU A 212 -8.87 5.78 25.43
N LYS A 213 -7.69 5.75 26.06
CA LYS A 213 -7.48 5.11 27.37
C LYS A 213 -8.23 5.79 28.52
N LYS A 214 -8.44 7.11 28.45
CA LYS A 214 -9.13 7.86 29.52
C LYS A 214 -10.65 7.82 29.43
N GLY A 215 -11.23 7.05 28.50
CA GLY A 215 -12.69 6.98 28.36
C GLY A 215 -13.32 8.29 27.87
N GLY A 216 -12.61 9.07 27.07
CA GLY A 216 -13.04 10.40 26.57
C GLY A 216 -14.27 10.41 25.64
N TRP A 217 -15.03 9.34 25.57
CA TRP A 217 -16.23 9.19 24.74
C TRP A 217 -17.43 8.70 25.58
N ASP A 218 -17.71 9.40 26.67
CA ASP A 218 -19.04 9.30 27.29
C ASP A 218 -20.01 10.16 26.45
N TRP A 219 -20.59 9.56 25.42
CA TRP A 219 -21.74 10.10 24.67
C TRP A 219 -23.04 9.44 25.13
#